data_39c4c5cac942498e1b9f68265f437160
#
_entry.id   39c4c5cac942498e1b9f68265f437160
#
_cell.length_a   1.000
_cell.length_b   1.000
_cell.length_c   1.000
_cell.angle_alpha   90.00
_cell.angle_beta   90.00
_cell.angle_gamma   90.00
#
_symmetry.space_group_name_H-M   'P 1'
#
loop_
_entity.id
_entity.type
_entity.pdbx_description
1 polymer ?
#
loop_
_entity_poly.entity_id
_entity_poly.type
_entity_poly.pdbx_seq_one_letter_code
_entity_poly.pdbx_strand_id
1 'polypeptide(L)'
;MLNVYALFSLSADAKVVRPTAWAVGDVRAGFRGDTAYFGLTTAVGFDGGHKVFEDHWARVDCHKYAIAPNQPNRTKPHGDVDRCKRCKSDVGQMATTVIVSAGMTLGTLRYAHRRANPETDRNFFKAMGIAVGLVAFSTALGPMLAFQKHCTRSNTDMLKMRAGPSYICMGFAVFLKATTVVAHLALRAPGNPAEESVARRLAWISMD
;
A
#
# COMPACT_ATOMS: atom_id res chain seq x y z
N MET A 1 -5.35 -4.41 -11.03
CA MET A 1 -4.12 -5.21 -11.16
C MET A 1 -3.02 -4.83 -10.16
N LEU A 2 -2.67 -3.54 -9.97
CA LEU A 2 -1.58 -3.13 -9.05
C LEU A 2 -1.78 -3.57 -7.58
N ASN A 3 -3.01 -3.50 -7.05
CA ASN A 3 -3.30 -4.00 -5.70
C ASN A 3 -3.19 -5.53 -5.60
N VAL A 4 -3.51 -6.24 -6.69
CA VAL A 4 -3.38 -7.70 -6.75
C VAL A 4 -1.90 -8.09 -6.71
N TYR A 5 -1.05 -7.35 -7.41
CA TYR A 5 0.39 -7.57 -7.35
C TYR A 5 0.94 -7.39 -5.92
N ALA A 6 0.47 -6.35 -5.21
CA ALA A 6 0.86 -6.14 -3.82
C ALA A 6 0.38 -7.27 -2.87
N LEU A 7 -0.72 -7.98 -3.20
CA LEU A 7 -1.18 -9.14 -2.43
C LEU A 7 -0.22 -10.33 -2.52
N PHE A 8 0.52 -10.50 -3.62
CA PHE A 8 1.51 -11.56 -3.72
C PHE A 8 2.67 -11.40 -2.72
N SER A 9 2.92 -10.20 -2.22
CA SER A 9 3.89 -9.96 -1.16
C SER A 9 3.51 -10.55 0.20
N LEU A 10 2.26 -11.04 0.34
CA LEU A 10 1.80 -11.81 1.49
C LEU A 10 2.24 -13.28 1.43
N SER A 11 2.81 -13.71 0.30
CA SER A 11 3.31 -15.08 0.17
C SER A 11 4.47 -15.35 1.13
N ALA A 12 4.52 -16.57 1.63
CA ALA A 12 5.67 -17.08 2.37
C ALA A 12 6.74 -17.69 1.46
N ASP A 13 6.45 -17.91 0.17
CA ASP A 13 7.38 -18.52 -0.77
C ASP A 13 8.45 -17.51 -1.22
N ALA A 14 9.73 -17.86 -1.00
CA ALA A 14 10.88 -17.04 -1.38
C ALA A 14 10.90 -16.68 -2.89
N LYS A 15 10.42 -17.56 -3.76
CA LYS A 15 10.34 -17.32 -5.21
C LYS A 15 9.34 -16.22 -5.54
N VAL A 16 8.27 -16.10 -4.76
CA VAL A 16 7.24 -15.06 -4.91
C VAL A 16 7.67 -13.77 -4.22
N VAL A 17 8.27 -13.85 -3.03
CA VAL A 17 8.71 -12.68 -2.26
C VAL A 17 9.75 -11.87 -3.01
N ARG A 18 10.69 -12.51 -3.71
CA ARG A 18 11.75 -11.80 -4.45
C ARG A 18 11.21 -10.78 -5.47
N PRO A 19 10.33 -11.12 -6.41
CA PRO A 19 9.78 -10.15 -7.36
C PRO A 19 8.75 -9.21 -6.73
N THR A 20 8.10 -9.59 -5.63
CA THR A 20 6.99 -8.83 -5.01
C THR A 20 7.38 -8.18 -3.68
N ALA A 21 8.68 -8.00 -3.42
CA ALA A 21 9.14 -7.40 -2.19
C ALA A 21 8.61 -5.96 -2.00
N TRP A 22 8.32 -5.61 -0.76
CA TRP A 22 8.00 -4.24 -0.35
C TRP A 22 9.23 -3.38 -0.14
N ALA A 23 10.29 -4.00 0.38
CA ALA A 23 11.60 -3.38 0.45
C ALA A 23 12.68 -4.36 0.03
N VAL A 24 13.74 -3.81 -0.50
CA VAL A 24 14.97 -4.55 -0.84
C VAL A 24 16.10 -3.91 -0.07
N GLY A 25 16.84 -4.72 0.67
CA GLY A 25 17.99 -4.30 1.45
C GLY A 25 19.29 -4.83 0.88
N ASP A 26 20.26 -3.94 0.65
CA ASP A 26 21.63 -4.33 0.35
C ASP A 26 22.34 -4.56 1.70
N VAL A 27 22.81 -5.77 1.92
CA VAL A 27 23.45 -6.20 3.17
C VAL A 27 24.94 -5.92 3.07
N ARG A 28 25.46 -5.06 3.95
CA ARG A 28 26.88 -4.77 4.01
C ARG A 28 27.63 -5.78 4.88
N ALA A 29 28.95 -5.82 4.72
CA ALA A 29 29.85 -6.79 5.32
C ALA A 29 29.54 -7.13 6.80
N GLY A 30 29.35 -8.41 7.10
CA GLY A 30 29.07 -8.95 8.44
C GLY A 30 27.80 -9.80 8.55
N PHE A 31 26.87 -9.68 7.60
CA PHE A 31 25.74 -10.61 7.47
C PHE A 31 26.01 -11.63 6.36
N ARG A 32 25.46 -12.83 6.51
CA ARG A 32 25.43 -13.78 5.40
C ARG A 32 24.43 -13.29 4.36
N GLY A 33 24.92 -12.87 3.18
CA GLY A 33 24.10 -12.51 2.04
C GLY A 33 24.37 -11.13 1.48
N ASP A 34 24.15 -10.97 0.19
CA ASP A 34 24.34 -9.71 -0.55
C ASP A 34 23.08 -8.86 -0.55
N THR A 35 21.92 -9.51 -0.64
CA THR A 35 20.63 -8.85 -0.81
C THR A 35 19.53 -9.51 0.01
N ALA A 36 18.75 -8.71 0.69
CA ALA A 36 17.57 -9.16 1.44
C ALA A 36 16.28 -8.57 0.82
N TYR A 37 15.28 -9.39 0.64
CA TYR A 37 13.96 -9.05 0.13
C TYR A 37 12.94 -9.15 1.26
N PHE A 38 12.21 -8.06 1.50
CA PHE A 38 11.25 -7.95 2.58
C PHE A 38 9.83 -7.93 2.00
N GLY A 39 9.11 -9.05 2.14
CA GLY A 39 7.67 -9.12 1.92
C GLY A 39 6.89 -8.58 3.10
N LEU A 40 5.57 -8.70 3.08
CA LEU A 40 4.71 -8.31 4.21
C LEU A 40 4.58 -9.41 5.29
N THR A 41 4.91 -10.64 4.98
CA THR A 41 4.88 -11.76 5.92
C THR A 41 6.26 -12.35 6.17
N THR A 42 7.14 -12.31 5.18
CA THR A 42 8.41 -13.03 5.16
C THR A 42 9.53 -12.14 4.64
N ALA A 43 10.70 -12.26 5.24
CA ALA A 43 11.95 -11.71 4.76
C ALA A 43 12.85 -12.84 4.26
N VAL A 44 13.50 -12.65 3.11
CA VAL A 44 14.35 -13.68 2.47
C VAL A 44 15.66 -13.05 2.06
N GLY A 45 16.76 -13.65 2.45
CA GLY A 45 18.11 -13.23 2.05
C GLY A 45 18.75 -14.16 1.02
N PHE A 46 19.53 -13.56 0.12
CA PHE A 46 20.26 -14.24 -0.93
C PHE A 46 21.74 -13.84 -0.88
N ASP A 47 22.59 -14.79 -1.26
CA ASP A 47 24.03 -14.64 -1.45
C ASP A 47 24.42 -15.33 -2.74
N GLY A 48 24.99 -14.60 -3.70
CA GLY A 48 25.31 -15.15 -5.01
C GLY A 48 24.14 -15.85 -5.72
N GLY A 49 22.90 -15.44 -5.42
CA GLY A 49 21.67 -16.04 -5.96
C GLY A 49 21.15 -17.26 -5.17
N HIS A 50 21.85 -17.74 -4.18
CA HIS A 50 21.42 -18.83 -3.29
C HIS A 50 20.69 -18.26 -2.06
N LYS A 51 19.57 -18.89 -1.67
CA LYS A 51 18.83 -18.52 -0.46
C LYS A 51 19.65 -18.86 0.78
N VAL A 52 19.95 -17.86 1.63
CA VAL A 52 20.73 -18.03 2.87
C VAL A 52 19.89 -17.94 4.13
N PHE A 53 18.79 -17.18 4.09
CA PHE A 53 17.82 -17.17 5.19
C PHE A 53 16.40 -16.92 4.70
N GLU A 54 15.45 -17.34 5.51
CA GLU A 54 14.03 -17.08 5.35
C GLU A 54 13.42 -16.97 6.75
N ASP A 55 12.88 -15.81 7.09
CA ASP A 55 12.29 -15.55 8.39
C ASP A 55 10.93 -14.89 8.24
N HIS A 56 9.97 -15.34 9.03
CA HIS A 56 8.67 -14.64 9.16
C HIS A 56 8.82 -13.42 10.06
N TRP A 57 8.21 -12.29 9.69
CA TRP A 57 8.21 -11.08 10.51
C TRP A 57 7.73 -11.33 11.94
N ALA A 58 6.76 -12.23 12.13
CA ALA A 58 6.29 -12.60 13.45
C ALA A 58 7.38 -13.20 14.35
N ARG A 59 8.39 -13.86 13.76
CA ARG A 59 9.50 -14.53 14.46
C ARG A 59 10.76 -13.69 14.55
N VAL A 60 10.82 -12.55 13.83
CA VAL A 60 12.00 -11.67 13.87
C VAL A 60 12.24 -11.18 15.29
N ASP A 61 13.41 -11.53 15.82
CA ASP A 61 13.88 -11.04 17.12
C ASP A 61 14.66 -9.74 16.94
N CYS A 62 14.00 -8.63 17.22
CA CYS A 62 14.58 -7.30 17.07
C CYS A 62 15.81 -7.07 17.96
N HIS A 63 15.98 -7.83 19.04
CA HIS A 63 17.17 -7.72 19.88
C HIS A 63 18.39 -8.34 19.18
N LYS A 64 18.22 -9.46 18.47
CA LYS A 64 19.31 -10.08 17.68
C LYS A 64 19.82 -9.20 16.56
N TYR A 65 18.89 -8.47 15.88
CA TYR A 65 19.26 -7.59 14.77
C TYR A 65 19.88 -6.25 15.19
N ALA A 66 19.70 -5.86 16.46
CA ALA A 66 20.29 -4.64 17.00
C ALA A 66 21.75 -4.83 17.49
N ILE A 67 22.19 -6.07 17.67
CA ILE A 67 23.55 -6.39 18.13
C ILE A 67 24.38 -6.68 16.88
N ALA A 68 25.20 -5.71 16.46
CA ALA A 68 26.20 -5.97 15.41
C ALA A 68 27.19 -7.05 15.88
N PRO A 69 27.38 -8.13 15.12
CA PRO A 69 28.22 -9.26 15.51
C PRO A 69 29.69 -8.88 15.79
N ASN A 70 30.12 -7.70 15.34
CA ASN A 70 31.51 -7.24 15.45
C ASN A 70 31.72 -6.13 16.49
N GLN A 71 30.73 -5.83 17.36
CA GLN A 71 30.90 -4.86 18.47
C GLN A 71 30.41 -5.43 19.78
N PRO A 72 31.20 -6.34 20.42
CA PRO A 72 30.81 -6.98 21.68
C PRO A 72 30.69 -6.03 22.87
N ASN A 73 31.22 -4.81 22.79
CA ASN A 73 31.25 -3.85 23.89
C ASN A 73 30.21 -2.72 23.82
N ARG A 74 29.28 -2.71 22.85
CA ARG A 74 28.16 -1.76 22.86
C ARG A 74 27.01 -2.28 23.74
N THR A 75 27.02 -1.89 24.97
CA THR A 75 26.02 -2.23 26.01
C THR A 75 24.66 -1.50 25.86
N LYS A 76 24.45 -0.67 24.83
CA LYS A 76 23.18 0.08 24.65
C LYS A 76 22.67 0.07 23.20
N PRO A 77 21.77 -0.84 22.86
CA PRO A 77 21.05 -0.80 21.59
C PRO A 77 19.76 0.04 21.69
N HIS A 78 19.82 1.35 22.04
CA HIS A 78 18.59 2.06 22.38
C HIS A 78 17.75 2.58 21.19
N GLY A 79 18.32 2.76 20.03
CA GLY A 79 17.55 3.32 18.89
C GLY A 79 16.99 2.27 17.92
N ASP A 80 17.71 1.18 17.71
CA ASP A 80 17.43 0.25 16.62
C ASP A 80 16.38 -0.82 17.01
N VAL A 81 16.28 -1.22 18.27
CA VAL A 81 15.30 -2.21 18.77
C VAL A 81 13.88 -1.68 18.67
N ASP A 82 13.64 -0.47 19.14
CA ASP A 82 12.31 0.14 19.12
C ASP A 82 11.85 0.41 17.71
N ARG A 83 12.76 0.78 16.84
CA ARG A 83 12.47 0.98 15.42
C ARG A 83 12.15 -0.32 14.72
N CYS A 84 12.90 -1.39 14.97
CA CYS A 84 12.60 -2.72 14.46
C CYS A 84 11.21 -3.19 14.95
N LYS A 85 10.87 -3.00 16.22
CA LYS A 85 9.55 -3.32 16.76
C LYS A 85 8.44 -2.54 16.09
N ARG A 86 8.63 -1.24 15.87
CA ARG A 86 7.66 -0.40 15.13
C ARG A 86 7.52 -0.86 13.69
N CYS A 87 8.61 -1.10 12.97
CA CYS A 87 8.57 -1.63 11.61
C CYS A 87 7.82 -2.96 11.55
N LYS A 88 8.09 -3.90 12.49
CA LYS A 88 7.39 -5.17 12.59
C LYS A 88 5.88 -4.99 12.80
N SER A 89 5.46 -4.05 13.65
CA SER A 89 4.05 -3.71 13.86
C SER A 89 3.42 -3.12 12.61
N ASP A 90 4.10 -2.18 11.95
CA ASP A 90 3.61 -1.52 10.74
C ASP A 90 3.44 -2.52 9.58
N VAL A 91 4.38 -3.46 9.42
CA VAL A 91 4.28 -4.52 8.40
C VAL A 91 3.04 -5.39 8.61
N GLY A 92 2.71 -5.75 9.87
CA GLY A 92 1.49 -6.48 10.19
C GLY A 92 0.22 -5.71 9.83
N GLN A 93 0.17 -4.41 10.15
CA GLN A 93 -0.94 -3.54 9.79
C GLN A 93 -1.04 -3.38 8.26
N MET A 94 0.08 -3.26 7.55
CA MET A 94 0.09 -3.16 6.10
C MET A 94 -0.46 -4.40 5.42
N ALA A 95 -0.15 -5.59 5.91
CA ALA A 95 -0.71 -6.83 5.38
C ALA A 95 -2.24 -6.77 5.37
N THR A 96 -2.84 -6.36 6.49
CA THR A 96 -4.30 -6.20 6.60
C THR A 96 -4.82 -5.10 5.66
N THR A 97 -4.15 -3.94 5.63
CA THR A 97 -4.61 -2.80 4.82
C THR A 97 -4.49 -3.05 3.32
N VAL A 98 -3.53 -3.83 2.85
CA VAL A 98 -3.44 -4.24 1.44
C VAL A 98 -4.65 -5.06 1.04
N ILE A 99 -5.11 -6.00 1.89
CA ILE A 99 -6.31 -6.82 1.65
C ILE A 99 -7.55 -5.92 1.61
N VAL A 100 -7.73 -5.06 2.61
CA VAL A 100 -8.85 -4.10 2.67
C VAL A 100 -8.84 -3.17 1.45
N SER A 101 -7.67 -2.63 1.09
CA SER A 101 -7.50 -1.76 -0.06
C SER A 101 -7.86 -2.44 -1.37
N ALA A 102 -7.55 -3.72 -1.54
CA ALA A 102 -7.95 -4.51 -2.71
C ALA A 102 -9.48 -4.67 -2.78
N GLY A 103 -10.12 -5.02 -1.65
CA GLY A 103 -11.57 -5.12 -1.55
C GLY A 103 -12.29 -3.81 -1.87
N MET A 104 -11.79 -2.69 -1.31
CA MET A 104 -12.33 -1.35 -1.59
C MET A 104 -12.17 -0.93 -3.06
N THR A 105 -11.11 -1.40 -3.74
CA THR A 105 -10.92 -1.15 -5.18
C THR A 105 -12.02 -1.81 -6.01
N LEU A 106 -12.46 -3.02 -5.65
CA LEU A 106 -13.60 -3.67 -6.30
C LEU A 106 -14.89 -2.88 -6.08
N GLY A 107 -15.09 -2.35 -4.88
CA GLY A 107 -16.21 -1.45 -4.57
C GLY A 107 -16.20 -0.18 -5.44
N THR A 108 -15.07 0.52 -5.53
CA THR A 108 -14.94 1.72 -6.37
C THR A 108 -15.19 1.43 -7.84
N LEU A 109 -14.71 0.29 -8.36
CA LEU A 109 -14.95 -0.14 -9.73
C LEU A 109 -16.44 -0.38 -9.99
N ARG A 110 -17.16 -1.00 -9.05
CA ARG A 110 -18.60 -1.20 -9.14
C ARG A 110 -19.37 0.12 -9.20
N TYR A 111 -19.00 1.09 -8.36
CA TYR A 111 -19.64 2.41 -8.39
C TYR A 111 -19.30 3.19 -9.66
N ALA A 112 -18.06 3.11 -10.14
CA ALA A 112 -17.66 3.71 -11.41
C ALA A 112 -18.45 3.12 -12.59
N HIS A 113 -18.62 1.79 -12.63
CA HIS A 113 -19.43 1.11 -13.64
C HIS A 113 -20.91 1.55 -13.61
N ARG A 114 -21.50 1.67 -12.40
CA ARG A 114 -22.88 2.19 -12.25
C ARG A 114 -23.03 3.61 -12.73
N ARG A 115 -22.02 4.45 -12.55
CA ARG A 115 -22.01 5.84 -13.02
C ARG A 115 -21.75 5.96 -14.53
N ALA A 116 -21.09 5.00 -15.14
CA ALA A 116 -20.88 4.96 -16.58
C ALA A 116 -22.18 4.70 -17.38
N ASN A 117 -23.20 4.13 -16.72
CA ASN A 117 -24.52 3.94 -17.33
C ASN A 117 -25.45 5.11 -16.96
N PRO A 118 -25.90 5.93 -17.93
CA PRO A 118 -26.74 7.11 -17.67
C PRO A 118 -28.07 6.78 -17.00
N GLU A 119 -28.62 5.58 -17.19
CA GLU A 119 -29.87 5.16 -16.56
C GLU A 119 -29.73 4.92 -15.06
N THR A 120 -28.52 4.55 -14.61
CA THR A 120 -28.24 4.23 -13.21
C THR A 120 -27.45 5.30 -12.46
N ASP A 121 -26.91 6.32 -13.17
CA ASP A 121 -26.15 7.38 -12.51
C ASP A 121 -27.07 8.26 -11.67
N ARG A 122 -26.82 8.26 -10.37
CA ARG A 122 -27.55 9.05 -9.36
C ARG A 122 -26.54 9.72 -8.43
N ASN A 123 -26.95 10.84 -7.84
CA ASN A 123 -26.16 11.56 -6.83
C ASN A 123 -25.72 10.65 -5.67
N PHE A 124 -26.54 9.66 -5.31
CA PHE A 124 -26.19 8.65 -4.33
C PHE A 124 -24.93 7.87 -4.71
N PHE A 125 -24.83 7.37 -5.96
CA PHE A 125 -23.65 6.62 -6.42
C PHE A 125 -22.41 7.51 -6.54
N LYS A 126 -22.60 8.80 -6.84
CA LYS A 126 -21.52 9.80 -6.78
C LYS A 126 -20.98 9.92 -5.36
N ALA A 127 -21.84 10.16 -4.37
CA ALA A 127 -21.45 10.30 -2.96
C ALA A 127 -20.78 9.04 -2.43
N MET A 128 -21.33 7.86 -2.73
CA MET A 128 -20.75 6.57 -2.33
C MET A 128 -19.41 6.31 -3.01
N GLY A 129 -19.26 6.64 -4.28
CA GLY A 129 -17.99 6.52 -5.02
C GLY A 129 -16.89 7.39 -4.40
N ILE A 130 -17.21 8.62 -3.99
CA ILE A 130 -16.29 9.51 -3.28
C ILE A 130 -15.93 8.93 -1.91
N ALA A 131 -16.93 8.55 -1.11
CA ALA A 131 -16.71 8.04 0.24
C ALA A 131 -15.83 6.76 0.24
N VAL A 132 -16.17 5.77 -0.58
CA VAL A 132 -15.40 4.53 -0.71
C VAL A 132 -14.01 4.80 -1.29
N GLY A 133 -13.90 5.73 -2.25
CA GLY A 133 -12.63 6.17 -2.81
C GLY A 133 -11.71 6.82 -1.78
N LEU A 134 -12.23 7.70 -0.93
CA LEU A 134 -11.47 8.33 0.16
C LEU A 134 -11.00 7.31 1.19
N VAL A 135 -11.87 6.37 1.59
CA VAL A 135 -11.48 5.29 2.50
C VAL A 135 -10.40 4.43 1.86
N ALA A 136 -10.56 4.03 0.59
CA ALA A 136 -9.57 3.24 -0.13
C ALA A 136 -8.22 3.96 -0.28
N PHE A 137 -8.24 5.28 -0.48
CA PHE A 137 -7.04 6.11 -0.54
C PHE A 137 -6.34 6.19 0.82
N SER A 138 -7.08 6.53 1.88
CA SER A 138 -6.53 6.71 3.23
C SER A 138 -5.96 5.40 3.81
N THR A 139 -6.67 4.29 3.61
CA THR A 139 -6.21 2.96 4.07
C THR A 139 -4.97 2.48 3.34
N ALA A 140 -4.71 2.95 2.12
CA ALA A 140 -3.49 2.61 1.40
C ALA A 140 -2.32 3.56 1.73
N LEU A 141 -2.60 4.88 1.81
CA LEU A 141 -1.57 5.89 2.01
C LEU A 141 -0.96 5.84 3.42
N GLY A 142 -1.79 5.76 4.46
CA GLY A 142 -1.33 5.80 5.86
C GLY A 142 -0.25 4.76 6.16
N PRO A 143 -0.51 3.46 5.93
CA PRO A 143 0.48 2.41 6.14
C PRO A 143 1.73 2.55 5.27
N MET A 144 1.61 3.02 4.02
CA MET A 144 2.77 3.28 3.18
C MET A 144 3.71 4.31 3.80
N LEU A 145 3.16 5.42 4.32
CA LEU A 145 3.94 6.46 5.00
C LEU A 145 4.58 5.94 6.29
N ALA A 146 3.84 5.14 7.08
CA ALA A 146 4.36 4.50 8.28
C ALA A 146 5.53 3.55 7.95
N PHE A 147 5.37 2.70 6.95
CA PHE A 147 6.43 1.80 6.47
C PHE A 147 7.66 2.58 6.01
N GLN A 148 7.49 3.63 5.22
CA GLN A 148 8.59 4.47 4.78
C GLN A 148 9.33 5.08 5.97
N LYS A 149 8.59 5.60 6.95
CA LYS A 149 9.16 6.24 8.13
C LYS A 149 9.94 5.26 9.02
N HIS A 150 9.39 4.08 9.30
CA HIS A 150 9.92 3.18 10.30
C HIS A 150 10.78 2.06 9.72
N CYS A 151 10.54 1.66 8.47
CA CYS A 151 11.27 0.55 7.85
C CYS A 151 12.35 1.03 6.87
N THR A 152 12.03 1.91 5.89
CA THR A 152 12.99 2.23 4.82
C THR A 152 13.97 3.35 5.17
N ARG A 153 13.62 4.28 6.07
CA ARG A 153 14.55 5.32 6.54
C ARG A 153 15.63 4.80 7.49
N SER A 154 15.58 3.53 7.86
CA SER A 154 16.60 2.89 8.69
C SER A 154 17.84 2.56 7.85
N ASN A 155 18.58 3.58 7.44
CA ASN A 155 19.94 3.38 6.99
C ASN A 155 20.82 3.16 8.22
N THR A 156 20.89 1.92 8.69
CA THR A 156 21.99 1.50 9.55
C THR A 156 23.19 1.26 8.67
N ASP A 157 24.41 1.39 9.21
CA ASP A 157 25.64 1.13 8.46
C ASP A 157 25.69 -0.30 7.88
N MET A 158 24.79 -1.19 8.31
CA MET A 158 24.74 -2.59 7.93
C MET A 158 23.66 -2.96 6.91
N LEU A 159 22.57 -2.19 6.84
CA LEU A 159 21.45 -2.49 5.95
C LEU A 159 20.92 -1.21 5.33
N LYS A 160 21.09 -1.07 4.02
CA LYS A 160 20.51 0.03 3.24
C LYS A 160 19.23 -0.46 2.57
N MET A 161 18.09 -0.08 3.11
CA MET A 161 16.79 -0.43 2.53
C MET A 161 16.35 0.56 1.45
N ARG A 162 15.78 0.04 0.37
CA ARG A 162 15.14 0.79 -0.70
C ARG A 162 13.73 0.25 -0.95
N ALA A 163 12.89 1.09 -1.55
CA ALA A 163 11.53 0.67 -1.92
C ALA A 163 11.58 -0.51 -2.91
N GLY A 164 10.81 -1.53 -2.62
CA GLY A 164 10.68 -2.70 -3.49
C GLY A 164 9.54 -2.53 -4.52
N PRO A 165 9.42 -3.50 -5.45
CA PRO A 165 8.42 -3.44 -6.52
C PRO A 165 6.98 -3.29 -6.03
N SER A 166 6.57 -4.03 -5.00
CA SER A 166 5.20 -3.93 -4.46
C SER A 166 4.92 -2.58 -3.81
N TYR A 167 5.91 -1.97 -3.15
CA TYR A 167 5.76 -0.62 -2.61
C TYR A 167 5.52 0.41 -3.72
N ILE A 168 6.27 0.31 -4.82
CA ILE A 168 6.12 1.18 -5.99
C ILE A 168 4.74 0.98 -6.63
N CYS A 169 4.33 -0.28 -6.86
CA CYS A 169 3.00 -0.61 -7.39
C CYS A 169 1.88 -0.06 -6.50
N MET A 170 2.03 -0.13 -5.17
CA MET A 170 1.05 0.43 -4.25
C MET A 170 1.00 1.96 -4.32
N GLY A 171 2.15 2.63 -4.50
CA GLY A 171 2.21 4.07 -4.74
C GLY A 171 1.40 4.49 -5.98
N PHE A 172 1.56 3.77 -7.09
CA PHE A 172 0.73 3.98 -8.28
C PHE A 172 -0.75 3.71 -8.02
N ALA A 173 -1.09 2.67 -7.25
CA ALA A 173 -2.47 2.38 -6.88
C ALA A 173 -3.08 3.51 -6.04
N VAL A 174 -2.34 4.07 -5.09
CA VAL A 174 -2.75 5.25 -4.29
C VAL A 174 -3.01 6.45 -5.20
N PHE A 175 -2.09 6.73 -6.14
CA PHE A 175 -2.27 7.82 -7.11
C PHE A 175 -3.55 7.64 -7.96
N LEU A 176 -3.78 6.44 -8.49
CA LEU A 176 -5.00 6.15 -9.26
C LEU A 176 -6.28 6.28 -8.43
N LYS A 177 -6.23 5.95 -7.14
CA LYS A 177 -7.38 6.15 -6.23
C LYS A 177 -7.65 7.63 -6.02
N ALA A 178 -6.62 8.44 -5.82
CA ALA A 178 -6.75 9.89 -5.72
C ALA A 178 -7.39 10.48 -7.00
N THR A 179 -6.89 10.10 -8.18
CA THR A 179 -7.46 10.57 -9.45
C THR A 179 -8.90 10.13 -9.63
N THR A 180 -9.27 8.92 -9.19
CA THR A 180 -10.67 8.45 -9.22
C THR A 180 -11.58 9.30 -8.34
N VAL A 181 -11.13 9.65 -7.12
CA VAL A 181 -11.89 10.54 -6.23
C VAL A 181 -12.08 11.92 -6.87
N VAL A 182 -11.01 12.50 -7.44
CA VAL A 182 -11.07 13.78 -8.16
C VAL A 182 -12.04 13.71 -9.34
N ALA A 183 -12.00 12.62 -10.11
CA ALA A 183 -12.92 12.42 -11.23
C ALA A 183 -14.38 12.36 -10.74
N HIS A 184 -14.67 11.66 -9.65
CA HIS A 184 -16.02 11.64 -9.07
C HIS A 184 -16.47 13.01 -8.58
N LEU A 185 -15.57 13.85 -8.09
CA LEU A 185 -15.88 15.22 -7.68
C LEU A 185 -16.16 16.14 -8.89
N ALA A 186 -15.28 16.06 -9.91
CA ALA A 186 -15.34 16.93 -11.09
C ALA A 186 -16.50 16.61 -12.04
N LEU A 187 -16.79 15.32 -12.23
CA LEU A 187 -17.88 14.91 -13.11
C LEU A 187 -19.22 15.15 -12.44
N ARG A 188 -20.06 15.97 -13.07
CA ARG A 188 -21.45 16.15 -12.64
C ARG A 188 -22.20 14.84 -12.85
N ALA A 189 -23.07 14.47 -11.90
CA ALA A 189 -24.09 13.46 -12.17
C ALA A 189 -25.01 14.03 -13.25
N PRO A 190 -25.41 13.26 -14.28
CA PRO A 190 -26.42 13.71 -15.20
C PRO A 190 -27.65 14.11 -14.40
N GLY A 191 -28.20 15.29 -14.73
CA GLY A 191 -29.39 15.81 -14.07
C GLY A 191 -30.51 14.77 -14.20
N ASN A 192 -31.29 14.66 -13.15
CA ASN A 192 -32.47 13.79 -13.17
C ASN A 192 -33.32 14.19 -14.41
N PRO A 193 -33.57 13.31 -15.38
CA PRO A 193 -34.32 13.69 -16.59
C PRO A 193 -35.67 14.29 -16.28
N ALA A 194 -36.24 13.98 -15.14
CA ALA A 194 -37.45 14.66 -14.63
C ALA A 194 -37.20 16.13 -14.26
N GLU A 195 -36.07 16.48 -13.62
CA GLU A 195 -35.74 17.87 -13.29
C GLU A 195 -35.40 18.68 -14.54
N GLU A 196 -34.71 18.07 -15.52
CA GLU A 196 -34.39 18.71 -16.79
C GLU A 196 -35.66 18.97 -17.63
N SER A 197 -36.63 18.06 -17.60
CA SER A 197 -37.92 18.23 -18.27
C SER A 197 -38.76 19.34 -17.62
N VAL A 198 -38.73 19.45 -16.28
CA VAL A 198 -39.41 20.51 -15.54
C VAL A 198 -38.72 21.86 -15.80
N ALA A 199 -37.40 21.91 -15.74
CA ALA A 199 -36.64 23.13 -16.04
C ALA A 199 -36.87 23.62 -17.47
N ARG A 200 -36.93 22.74 -18.47
CA ARG A 200 -37.28 23.09 -19.85
C ARG A 200 -38.72 23.62 -19.94
N ARG A 201 -39.67 22.99 -19.28
CA ARG A 201 -41.09 23.50 -19.26
C ARG A 201 -41.20 24.88 -18.62
N LEU A 202 -40.51 25.11 -17.51
CA LEU A 202 -40.49 26.40 -16.85
C LEU A 202 -39.80 27.48 -17.71
N ALA A 203 -38.75 27.15 -18.44
CA ALA A 203 -38.11 28.07 -19.36
C ALA A 203 -39.01 28.44 -20.54
N TRP A 204 -39.86 27.54 -21.03
CA TRP A 204 -40.88 27.85 -22.05
C TRP A 204 -41.96 28.80 -21.52
N ILE A 205 -42.44 28.61 -20.30
CA ILE A 205 -43.48 29.45 -19.68
C ILE A 205 -42.97 30.86 -19.38
N SER A 206 -41.65 31.05 -19.21
CA SER A 206 -41.09 32.38 -18.94
C SER A 206 -40.78 33.20 -20.21
N MET A 207 -41.01 32.64 -21.39
CA MET A 207 -40.78 33.31 -22.68
C MET A 207 -42.07 33.80 -23.35
N ASP A 208 -43.24 33.46 -22.82
CA ASP A 208 -44.55 33.99 -23.17
C ASP A 208 -44.95 35.09 -22.18
#